data_356f1bacb7cb7405c44e2b4b0a27d961
#
_entry.id   356f1bacb7cb7405c44e2b4b0a27d961
#
_cell.length_a   1.000
_cell.length_b   1.000
_cell.length_c   1.000
_cell.angle_alpha   90.00
_cell.angle_beta   90.00
_cell.angle_gamma   90.00
#
_symmetry.space_group_name_H-M   'P 1'
#
loop_
_entity.id
_entity.type
_entity.pdbx_description
1 polymer ?
#
loop_
_entity_poly.entity_id
_entity_poly.type
_entity_poly.pdbx_seq_one_letter_code
_entity_poly.pdbx_strand_id
1 'polypeptide(L)'
;MQYFLTLFLGNFLFCNSWTIDTSYSFIDYEGNHPFHTWNGKTNDIDFDIDCYQEECKISVSTKLESFDSNNDSRDSNMLYYTESLLFPIVEIKTDYFKFDGQFNQTISTIGELNFHGISTNIPLNIKLKKENEDYIGECNFDIKLTDFYIERPVLLMMKISDIIKISTKLKLIRN
;
A
#
# COMPACT_ATOMS: atom_id res chain seq x y z
N MET A 1 -52.84 -21.62 -27.03
CA MET A 1 -51.43 -21.32 -27.39
C MET A 1 -50.96 -20.26 -26.39
N GLN A 2 -50.28 -20.72 -25.36
CA GLN A 2 -49.97 -19.89 -24.17
C GLN A 2 -48.50 -19.52 -24.25
N TYR A 3 -48.20 -18.25 -24.49
CA TYR A 3 -46.80 -17.73 -24.55
C TYR A 3 -46.29 -17.54 -23.14
N PHE A 4 -45.31 -18.37 -22.77
CA PHE A 4 -44.52 -18.19 -21.54
C PHE A 4 -43.48 -17.09 -21.78
N LEU A 5 -43.72 -15.93 -21.20
CA LEU A 5 -42.78 -14.82 -21.17
C LEU A 5 -41.76 -15.06 -20.04
N THR A 6 -40.60 -15.61 -20.40
CA THR A 6 -39.48 -15.75 -19.47
C THR A 6 -38.86 -14.37 -19.22
N LEU A 7 -39.13 -13.81 -18.05
CA LEU A 7 -38.42 -12.63 -17.57
C LEU A 7 -36.96 -13.03 -17.29
N PHE A 8 -36.05 -12.58 -18.15
CA PHE A 8 -34.62 -12.61 -17.87
C PHE A 8 -34.33 -11.52 -16.80
N LEU A 9 -34.30 -11.93 -15.53
CA LEU A 9 -33.72 -11.12 -14.46
C LEU A 9 -32.22 -11.03 -14.70
N GLY A 10 -31.77 -9.98 -15.41
CA GLY A 10 -30.38 -9.64 -15.52
C GLY A 10 -29.86 -9.34 -14.11
N ASN A 11 -28.99 -10.21 -13.58
CA ASN A 11 -28.17 -9.87 -12.44
C ASN A 11 -27.27 -8.70 -12.84
N PHE A 12 -27.68 -7.48 -12.50
CA PHE A 12 -26.80 -6.34 -12.48
C PHE A 12 -25.75 -6.63 -11.39
N LEU A 13 -24.59 -7.08 -11.80
CA LEU A 13 -23.40 -7.10 -10.99
C LEU A 13 -23.10 -5.62 -10.66
N PHE A 14 -23.50 -5.19 -9.48
CA PHE A 14 -23.03 -3.92 -8.93
C PHE A 14 -21.52 -4.11 -8.69
N CYS A 15 -20.72 -3.68 -9.63
CA CYS A 15 -19.31 -3.44 -9.39
C CYS A 15 -19.24 -2.27 -8.39
N ASN A 16 -19.14 -2.59 -7.10
CA ASN A 16 -18.92 -1.58 -6.08
C ASN A 16 -17.50 -1.06 -6.29
N SER A 17 -17.39 0.14 -6.84
CA SER A 17 -16.12 0.82 -6.93
C SER A 17 -15.74 1.39 -5.56
N TRP A 18 -14.55 1.07 -5.09
CA TRP A 18 -13.99 1.63 -3.87
C TRP A 18 -12.96 2.68 -4.24
N THR A 19 -12.97 3.78 -3.52
CA THR A 19 -11.94 4.82 -3.59
C THR A 19 -11.35 5.04 -2.22
N ILE A 20 -10.21 5.72 -2.14
CA ILE A 20 -9.61 6.10 -0.86
C ILE A 20 -9.89 7.56 -0.52
N ASP A 21 -10.11 7.83 0.76
CA ASP A 21 -10.12 9.18 1.32
C ASP A 21 -8.67 9.59 1.64
N THR A 22 -8.06 10.36 0.74
CA THR A 22 -6.66 10.78 0.87
C THR A 22 -6.42 11.70 2.08
N SER A 23 -7.46 12.33 2.64
CA SER A 23 -7.34 13.15 3.86
C SER A 23 -7.15 12.31 5.12
N TYR A 24 -7.55 11.03 5.09
CA TYR A 24 -7.44 10.07 6.19
C TYR A 24 -6.48 8.90 5.88
N SER A 25 -6.04 8.80 4.62
CA SER A 25 -5.14 7.74 4.17
C SER A 25 -3.70 8.20 4.14
N PHE A 26 -2.78 7.31 4.45
CA PHE A 26 -1.35 7.60 4.35
C PHE A 26 -0.51 6.34 4.24
N ILE A 27 0.69 6.54 3.71
CA ILE A 27 1.82 5.62 3.82
C ILE A 27 2.92 6.37 4.58
N ASP A 28 3.48 5.73 5.60
CA ASP A 28 4.57 6.26 6.43
C ASP A 28 5.75 5.27 6.38
N TYR A 29 6.96 5.77 6.28
CA TYR A 29 8.17 4.98 6.47
C TYR A 29 8.94 5.46 7.69
N GLU A 30 9.52 4.54 8.46
CA GLU A 30 10.44 4.82 9.56
C GLU A 30 11.83 4.30 9.22
N GLY A 31 12.80 5.19 9.19
CA GLY A 31 14.21 4.89 9.10
C GLY A 31 14.91 5.06 10.45
N ASN A 32 16.00 4.32 10.66
CA ASN A 32 16.75 4.32 11.91
C ASN A 32 18.26 4.45 11.69
N HIS A 33 18.88 5.27 12.54
CA HIS A 33 20.32 5.39 12.72
C HIS A 33 20.63 5.24 14.21
N PRO A 34 21.82 4.78 14.65
CA PRO A 34 22.13 4.60 16.07
C PRO A 34 21.86 5.80 16.97
N PHE A 35 21.83 7.01 16.43
CA PHE A 35 21.60 8.24 17.21
C PHE A 35 20.21 8.82 17.09
N HIS A 36 19.40 8.45 16.09
CA HIS A 36 18.06 8.98 15.89
C HIS A 36 17.24 8.14 14.94
N THR A 37 15.93 8.23 15.08
CA THR A 37 14.93 7.76 14.15
C THR A 37 14.30 8.93 13.41
N TRP A 38 13.79 8.68 12.23
CA TRP A 38 13.00 9.62 11.45
C TRP A 38 11.89 8.88 10.70
N ASN A 39 10.90 9.61 10.27
CA ASN A 39 9.87 9.10 9.39
C ASN A 39 9.61 10.10 8.26
N GLY A 40 9.02 9.60 7.19
CA GLY A 40 8.46 10.41 6.12
C GLY A 40 7.13 9.83 5.70
N LYS A 41 6.20 10.69 5.33
CA LYS A 41 4.81 10.35 5.10
C LYS A 41 4.32 10.89 3.78
N THR A 42 3.41 10.15 3.12
CA THR A 42 2.68 10.62 1.96
C THR A 42 1.20 10.30 2.07
N ASN A 43 0.36 11.10 1.42
CA ASN A 43 -1.06 10.85 1.16
C ASN A 43 -1.37 10.87 -0.35
N ASP A 44 -0.35 11.01 -1.21
CA ASP A 44 -0.46 10.86 -2.66
C ASP A 44 -0.39 9.36 -3.00
N ILE A 45 -1.55 8.71 -2.97
CA ILE A 45 -1.68 7.26 -3.06
C ILE A 45 -2.63 6.92 -4.20
N ASP A 46 -2.17 6.12 -5.14
CA ASP A 46 -3.03 5.45 -6.09
C ASP A 46 -3.46 4.10 -5.52
N PHE A 47 -4.76 3.84 -5.55
CA PHE A 47 -5.37 2.63 -5.00
C PHE A 47 -6.32 2.02 -6.00
N ASP A 48 -6.21 0.71 -6.21
CA ASP A 48 -7.14 -0.08 -6.99
C ASP A 48 -7.47 -1.38 -6.27
N ILE A 49 -8.72 -1.82 -6.37
CA ILE A 49 -9.20 -3.10 -5.86
C ILE A 49 -10.06 -3.79 -6.90
N ASP A 50 -9.67 -4.99 -7.27
CA ASP A 50 -10.40 -5.84 -8.21
C ASP A 50 -10.94 -7.05 -7.45
N CYS A 51 -12.27 -7.19 -7.44
CA CYS A 51 -12.96 -8.28 -6.77
C CYS A 51 -13.80 -9.07 -7.77
N TYR A 52 -13.64 -10.38 -7.75
CA TYR A 52 -14.50 -11.32 -8.45
C TYR A 52 -15.08 -12.31 -7.45
N GLN A 53 -16.40 -12.29 -7.29
CA GLN A 53 -17.12 -13.01 -6.21
C GLN A 53 -16.60 -12.56 -4.82
N GLU A 54 -16.02 -13.49 -4.05
CA GLU A 54 -15.44 -13.23 -2.73
C GLU A 54 -13.91 -13.10 -2.76
N GLU A 55 -13.29 -13.17 -3.92
CA GLU A 55 -11.85 -13.05 -4.08
C GLU A 55 -11.48 -11.66 -4.58
N CYS A 56 -10.62 -10.98 -3.84
CA CYS A 56 -10.14 -9.63 -4.14
C CYS A 56 -8.63 -9.60 -4.25
N LYS A 57 -8.12 -8.69 -5.06
CA LYS A 57 -6.71 -8.27 -5.06
C LYS A 57 -6.65 -6.75 -4.97
N ILE A 58 -5.60 -6.25 -4.36
CA ILE A 58 -5.37 -4.82 -4.16
C ILE A 58 -4.07 -4.42 -4.83
N SER A 59 -4.06 -3.25 -5.46
CA SER A 59 -2.86 -2.55 -5.89
C SER A 59 -2.78 -1.20 -5.18
N VAL A 60 -1.63 -0.90 -4.59
CA VAL A 60 -1.34 0.39 -3.95
C VAL A 60 -0.03 0.89 -4.51
N SER A 61 -0.01 2.12 -5.01
CA SER A 61 1.22 2.75 -5.48
C SER A 61 1.33 4.20 -5.02
N THR A 62 2.56 4.70 -4.98
CA THR A 62 2.87 6.10 -4.65
C THR A 62 4.17 6.53 -5.30
N LYS A 63 4.32 7.84 -5.50
CA LYS A 63 5.56 8.42 -5.98
C LYS A 63 6.55 8.62 -4.83
N LEU A 64 7.81 8.31 -5.05
CA LEU A 64 8.86 8.57 -4.06
C LEU A 64 8.98 10.06 -3.70
N GLU A 65 8.79 10.94 -4.68
CA GLU A 65 8.86 12.40 -4.48
C GLU A 65 7.74 12.97 -3.61
N SER A 66 6.67 12.22 -3.36
CA SER A 66 5.53 12.67 -2.55
C SER A 66 5.75 12.48 -1.04
N PHE A 67 6.79 11.76 -0.64
CA PHE A 67 7.10 11.60 0.78
C PHE A 67 7.72 12.85 1.36
N ASP A 68 7.19 13.29 2.50
CA ASP A 68 7.68 14.43 3.29
C ASP A 68 8.10 13.96 4.69
N SER A 69 9.35 14.18 5.02
CA SER A 69 9.91 13.91 6.34
C SER A 69 10.08 15.17 7.20
N ASN A 70 9.52 16.31 6.76
CA ASN A 70 9.74 17.65 7.32
C ASN A 70 11.24 18.04 7.34
N ASN A 71 12.03 17.54 6.39
CA ASN A 71 13.43 17.88 6.21
C ASN A 71 13.86 17.68 4.76
N ASP A 72 13.95 18.77 3.99
CA ASP A 72 14.27 18.81 2.58
C ASP A 72 15.58 18.08 2.21
N SER A 73 16.59 18.17 3.08
CA SER A 73 17.88 17.49 2.85
C SER A 73 17.75 15.98 2.99
N ARG A 74 16.90 15.52 3.91
CA ARG A 74 16.62 14.09 4.08
C ARG A 74 15.82 13.56 2.91
N ASP A 75 14.83 14.30 2.46
CA ASP A 75 13.97 13.93 1.33
C ASP A 75 14.80 13.88 0.05
N SER A 76 15.65 14.90 -0.18
CA SER A 76 16.60 14.88 -1.31
C SER A 76 17.56 13.69 -1.27
N ASN A 77 18.08 13.32 -0.09
CA ASN A 77 18.92 12.14 0.07
C ASN A 77 18.14 10.85 -0.20
N MET A 78 16.91 10.73 0.31
CA MET A 78 16.05 9.57 0.01
C MET A 78 15.87 9.41 -1.49
N LEU A 79 15.49 10.47 -2.21
CA LEU A 79 15.31 10.46 -3.67
C LEU A 79 16.60 10.11 -4.42
N TYR A 80 17.76 10.57 -3.93
CA TYR A 80 19.07 10.26 -4.53
C TYR A 80 19.42 8.77 -4.38
N TYR A 81 19.36 8.22 -3.16
CA TYR A 81 19.73 6.82 -2.90
C TYR A 81 18.74 5.80 -3.48
N THR A 82 17.49 6.18 -3.65
CA THR A 82 16.47 5.36 -4.31
C THR A 82 16.43 5.55 -5.81
N GLU A 83 17.36 6.35 -6.38
CA GLU A 83 17.42 6.62 -7.82
C GLU A 83 16.04 6.99 -8.40
N SER A 84 15.31 7.88 -7.70
CA SER A 84 13.91 8.19 -7.99
C SER A 84 13.64 8.74 -9.39
N LEU A 85 14.66 9.28 -10.08
CA LEU A 85 14.56 9.69 -11.48
C LEU A 85 14.42 8.50 -12.43
N LEU A 86 14.95 7.33 -12.06
CA LEU A 86 14.86 6.08 -12.82
C LEU A 86 13.71 5.20 -12.35
N PHE A 87 13.45 5.21 -11.04
CA PHE A 87 12.46 4.39 -10.36
C PHE A 87 11.52 5.25 -9.51
N PRO A 88 10.67 6.08 -10.14
CA PRO A 88 9.89 7.09 -9.41
C PRO A 88 8.75 6.53 -8.57
N ILE A 89 8.30 5.29 -8.84
CA ILE A 89 7.11 4.69 -8.24
C ILE A 89 7.48 3.49 -7.36
N VAL A 90 6.86 3.42 -6.21
CA VAL A 90 6.78 2.20 -5.37
C VAL A 90 5.39 1.63 -5.50
N GLU A 91 5.27 0.33 -5.76
CA GLU A 91 3.98 -0.34 -5.94
C GLU A 91 3.97 -1.68 -5.20
N ILE A 92 2.85 -1.99 -4.56
CA ILE A 92 2.58 -3.32 -4.00
C ILE A 92 1.27 -3.86 -4.56
N LYS A 93 1.31 -5.11 -5.04
CA LYS A 93 0.13 -5.84 -5.53
C LYS A 93 -0.04 -7.09 -4.70
N THR A 94 -1.24 -7.31 -4.15
CA THR A 94 -1.51 -8.53 -3.40
C THR A 94 -1.83 -9.70 -4.32
N ASP A 95 -1.56 -10.92 -3.86
CA ASP A 95 -2.26 -12.09 -4.38
C ASP A 95 -3.76 -11.97 -4.11
N TYR A 96 -4.58 -12.81 -4.76
CA TYR A 96 -5.99 -12.91 -4.44
C TYR A 96 -6.18 -13.39 -3.01
N PHE A 97 -7.07 -12.73 -2.27
CA PHE A 97 -7.47 -13.09 -0.93
C PHE A 97 -9.00 -13.10 -0.82
N LYS A 98 -9.52 -13.90 0.10
CA LYS A 98 -10.97 -13.93 0.36
C LYS A 98 -11.39 -12.73 1.17
N PHE A 99 -12.43 -12.05 0.68
CA PHE A 99 -13.11 -10.97 1.39
C PHE A 99 -14.62 -11.23 1.37
N ASP A 100 -15.14 -11.72 2.47
CA ASP A 100 -16.55 -12.09 2.64
C ASP A 100 -17.43 -10.93 3.15
N GLY A 101 -16.89 -9.71 3.17
CA GLY A 101 -17.58 -8.54 3.67
C GLY A 101 -17.71 -8.47 5.19
N GLN A 102 -17.09 -9.41 5.93
CA GLN A 102 -17.10 -9.35 7.40
C GLN A 102 -16.14 -8.26 7.90
N PHE A 103 -16.44 -7.76 9.10
CA PHE A 103 -15.76 -6.61 9.68
C PHE A 103 -14.86 -7.04 10.84
N ASN A 104 -13.86 -6.22 11.14
CA ASN A 104 -12.89 -6.47 12.22
C ASN A 104 -12.11 -7.78 12.02
N GLN A 105 -11.68 -8.02 10.79
CA GLN A 105 -10.87 -9.19 10.44
C GLN A 105 -9.42 -8.81 10.10
N THR A 106 -8.54 -9.80 10.14
CA THR A 106 -7.19 -9.70 9.59
C THR A 106 -7.12 -10.57 8.34
N ILE A 107 -6.76 -9.95 7.22
CA ILE A 107 -6.52 -10.63 5.95
C ILE A 107 -5.03 -10.90 5.86
N SER A 108 -4.65 -12.18 5.75
CA SER A 108 -3.27 -12.56 5.51
C SER A 108 -3.10 -12.94 4.04
N THR A 109 -2.19 -12.27 3.35
CA THR A 109 -1.90 -12.46 1.93
C THR A 109 -0.43 -12.21 1.64
N ILE A 110 0.00 -12.49 0.42
CA ILE A 110 1.33 -12.10 -0.08
C ILE A 110 1.16 -10.86 -0.94
N GLY A 111 2.04 -9.89 -0.77
CA GLY A 111 2.17 -8.74 -1.65
C GLY A 111 3.46 -8.81 -2.44
N GLU A 112 3.39 -8.63 -3.76
CA GLU A 112 4.56 -8.36 -4.58
C GLU A 112 4.87 -6.86 -4.51
N LEU A 113 5.95 -6.51 -3.81
CA LEU A 113 6.44 -5.13 -3.73
C LEU A 113 7.47 -4.89 -4.84
N ASN A 114 7.17 -3.93 -5.71
CA ASN A 114 8.11 -3.40 -6.69
C ASN A 114 8.69 -2.09 -6.17
N PHE A 115 9.99 -2.08 -5.92
CA PHE A 115 10.74 -0.93 -5.45
C PHE A 115 12.13 -0.94 -6.09
N HIS A 116 12.61 0.21 -6.56
CA HIS A 116 13.92 0.35 -7.22
C HIS A 116 14.11 -0.63 -8.38
N GLY A 117 13.03 -0.94 -9.13
CA GLY A 117 13.04 -1.88 -10.24
C GLY A 117 13.16 -3.36 -9.86
N ILE A 118 13.09 -3.69 -8.57
CA ILE A 118 13.13 -5.05 -8.04
C ILE A 118 11.79 -5.43 -7.46
N SER A 119 11.29 -6.63 -7.79
CA SER A 119 10.07 -7.20 -7.20
C SER A 119 10.43 -8.23 -6.14
N THR A 120 9.81 -8.13 -4.97
CA THR A 120 10.01 -9.05 -3.84
C THR A 120 8.67 -9.37 -3.18
N ASN A 121 8.46 -10.63 -2.83
CA ASN A 121 7.26 -11.07 -2.13
C ASN A 121 7.35 -10.78 -0.63
N ILE A 122 6.33 -10.09 -0.10
CA ILE A 122 6.24 -9.68 1.29
C ILE A 122 4.96 -10.25 1.90
N PRO A 123 5.03 -10.96 3.04
CA PRO A 123 3.84 -11.37 3.78
C PRO A 123 3.15 -10.15 4.37
N LEU A 124 1.86 -9.99 4.10
CA LEU A 124 1.04 -8.90 4.57
C LEU A 124 -0.05 -9.40 5.52
N ASN A 125 -0.26 -8.67 6.61
CA ASN A 125 -1.39 -8.85 7.52
C ASN A 125 -2.18 -7.54 7.58
N ILE A 126 -3.23 -7.46 6.78
CA ILE A 126 -4.08 -6.29 6.64
C ILE A 126 -5.18 -6.37 7.69
N LYS A 127 -5.16 -5.47 8.66
CA LYS A 127 -6.23 -5.33 9.66
C LYS A 127 -7.34 -4.47 9.07
N LEU A 128 -8.48 -5.08 8.82
CA LEU A 128 -9.64 -4.40 8.25
C LEU A 128 -10.67 -4.14 9.35
N LYS A 129 -11.07 -2.87 9.50
CA LYS A 129 -12.11 -2.42 10.42
C LYS A 129 -13.19 -1.71 9.64
N LYS A 130 -14.44 -1.81 10.10
CA LYS A 130 -15.53 -0.98 9.60
C LYS A 130 -15.75 0.22 10.53
N GLU A 131 -15.81 1.41 9.95
CA GLU A 131 -16.24 2.64 10.63
C GLU A 131 -17.43 3.24 9.87
N ASN A 132 -18.65 3.12 10.44
CA ASN A 132 -19.90 3.48 9.78
C ASN A 132 -20.09 2.69 8.46
N GLU A 133 -20.11 3.37 7.33
CA GLU A 133 -20.20 2.75 5.99
C GLU A 133 -18.84 2.59 5.31
N ASP A 134 -17.75 3.12 5.91
CA ASP A 134 -16.40 3.08 5.37
C ASP A 134 -15.58 1.93 5.98
N TYR A 135 -14.48 1.58 5.33
CA TYR A 135 -13.52 0.61 5.83
C TYR A 135 -12.16 1.25 6.04
N ILE A 136 -11.48 0.84 7.11
CA ILE A 136 -10.11 1.22 7.38
C ILE A 136 -9.24 -0.03 7.28
N GLY A 137 -8.31 -0.02 6.33
CA GLY A 137 -7.25 -1.02 6.18
C GLY A 137 -5.95 -0.50 6.80
N GLU A 138 -5.38 -1.24 7.75
CA GLU A 138 -4.08 -0.94 8.35
C GLU A 138 -3.13 -2.12 8.10
N CYS A 139 -1.94 -1.83 7.60
CA CYS A 139 -0.91 -2.84 7.39
C CYS A 139 0.47 -2.29 7.80
N ASN A 140 1.27 -3.13 8.48
CA ASN A 140 2.65 -2.80 8.83
C ASN A 140 3.55 -3.95 8.38
N PHE A 141 4.67 -3.60 7.76
CA PHE A 141 5.70 -4.57 7.35
C PHE A 141 7.06 -3.89 7.30
N ASP A 142 8.10 -4.70 7.29
CA ASP A 142 9.49 -4.25 7.18
C ASP A 142 10.06 -4.61 5.82
N ILE A 143 10.92 -3.75 5.29
CA ILE A 143 11.73 -4.02 4.11
C ILE A 143 13.20 -3.86 4.45
N LYS A 144 14.09 -4.51 3.67
CA LYS A 144 15.53 -4.25 3.72
C LYS A 144 15.94 -3.50 2.47
N LEU A 145 16.67 -2.41 2.61
CA LEU A 145 17.20 -1.63 1.48
C LEU A 145 18.08 -2.50 0.58
N THR A 146 18.86 -3.41 1.19
CA THR A 146 19.76 -4.31 0.45
C THR A 146 19.03 -5.33 -0.43
N ASP A 147 17.79 -5.71 -0.10
CA ASP A 147 16.97 -6.62 -0.93
C ASP A 147 16.57 -5.95 -2.25
N PHE A 148 16.60 -4.62 -2.31
CA PHE A 148 16.32 -3.80 -3.49
C PHE A 148 17.59 -3.18 -4.10
N TYR A 149 18.77 -3.64 -3.71
CA TYR A 149 20.08 -3.12 -4.14
C TYR A 149 20.28 -1.63 -3.86
N ILE A 150 19.58 -1.08 -2.88
CA ILE A 150 19.73 0.32 -2.46
C ILE A 150 20.93 0.43 -1.51
N GLU A 151 21.87 1.31 -1.86
CA GLU A 151 23.00 1.60 -0.99
C GLU A 151 22.54 2.30 0.28
N ARG A 152 23.00 1.82 1.43
CA ARG A 152 22.66 2.41 2.74
C ARG A 152 23.50 3.67 2.97
N PRO A 153 22.85 4.84 3.12
CA PRO A 153 23.55 6.08 3.45
C PRO A 153 24.45 5.97 4.69
N VAL A 154 25.57 6.66 4.65
CA VAL A 154 26.48 6.78 5.78
C VAL A 154 26.31 8.16 6.43
N LEU A 155 25.99 8.17 7.70
CA LEU A 155 25.89 9.37 8.50
C LEU A 155 26.80 9.24 9.74
N LEU A 156 27.65 10.23 10.02
CA LEU A 156 28.58 10.21 11.14
C LEU A 156 29.43 8.92 11.21
N MET A 157 29.96 8.48 10.05
CA MET A 157 30.79 7.29 9.87
C MET A 157 30.06 5.94 10.09
N MET A 158 28.75 5.95 10.29
CA MET A 158 27.91 4.74 10.45
C MET A 158 26.82 4.70 9.40
N LYS A 159 26.55 3.49 8.90
CA LYS A 159 25.42 3.26 7.97
C LYS A 159 24.11 3.34 8.74
N ILE A 160 23.06 3.86 8.08
CA ILE A 160 21.69 3.74 8.59
C ILE A 160 21.28 2.27 8.70
N SER A 161 20.22 1.98 9.44
CA SER A 161 19.61 0.65 9.47
C SER A 161 19.30 0.16 8.06
N ASP A 162 19.49 -1.13 7.83
CA ASP A 162 19.05 -1.77 6.59
C ASP A 162 17.51 -1.92 6.57
N ILE A 163 16.92 -2.05 7.73
CA ILE A 163 15.47 -2.22 7.91
C ILE A 163 14.79 -0.86 7.90
N ILE A 164 13.83 -0.71 7.02
CA ILE A 164 12.86 0.39 6.97
C ILE A 164 11.49 -0.19 7.31
N LYS A 165 10.82 0.41 8.28
CA LYS A 165 9.46 0.00 8.65
C LYS A 165 8.45 0.79 7.84
N ILE A 166 7.47 0.09 7.30
CA ILE A 166 6.38 0.69 6.53
C ILE A 166 5.09 0.53 7.31
N SER A 167 4.35 1.62 7.45
CA SER A 167 3.02 1.65 8.05
C SER A 167 2.04 2.27 7.07
N THR A 168 0.93 1.58 6.82
CA THR A 168 -0.12 2.07 5.95
C THR A 168 -1.44 2.16 6.68
N LYS A 169 -2.19 3.21 6.39
CA LYS A 169 -3.59 3.34 6.79
C LYS A 169 -4.37 3.87 5.60
N LEU A 170 -5.32 3.08 5.11
CA LEU A 170 -6.16 3.44 3.99
C LEU A 170 -7.63 3.46 4.44
N LYS A 171 -8.29 4.60 4.27
CA LYS A 171 -9.73 4.72 4.46
C LYS A 171 -10.42 4.53 3.12
N LEU A 172 -11.17 3.44 3.00
CA LEU A 172 -11.90 3.05 1.81
C LEU A 172 -13.33 3.57 1.89
N ILE A 173 -13.74 4.32 0.87
CA ILE A 173 -15.09 4.86 0.70
C ILE A 173 -15.77 4.08 -0.42
N ARG A 174 -17.00 3.68 -0.20
CA ARG A 174 -17.82 3.02 -1.20
C ARG A 174 -18.54 4.07 -2.06
N ASN A 175 -18.34 4.00 -3.38
CA ASN A 175 -19.04 4.84 -4.35
C ASN A 175 -20.39 4.25 -4.74
#